data_0f1654341ebb3d5b1e04fe5ff1c5c228
#
_entry.id   0f1654341ebb3d5b1e04fe5ff1c5c228
#
_cell.length_a   1.000
_cell.length_b   1.000
_cell.length_c   1.000
_cell.angle_alpha   90.00
_cell.angle_beta   90.00
_cell.angle_gamma   90.00
#
_symmetry.space_group_name_H-M   'P 1'
#
loop_
_entity.id
_entity.type
_entity.pdbx_description
1 polymer ?
#
loop_
_entity_poly.entity_id
_entity_poly.type
_entity_poly.pdbx_seq_one_letter_code
_entity_poly.pdbx_strand_id
1 'polypeptide(L)'
;TYKARLTHELEVLTQKRKYLYNHKEVLTPDVRNRRLEELSARMRTVRRELNTCTDIETDAAALQLKWQEVRQAEKEEREVNENEQRRRSR
;
A
#
# COMPACT_ATOMS: atom_id res chain seq x y z
N THR A 1 -3.22 -5.91 -10.70
CA THR A 1 -3.24 -4.59 -10.05
C THR A 1 -1.89 -3.89 -10.17
N TYR A 2 -1.86 -2.57 -10.04
CA TYR A 2 -0.63 -1.77 -10.04
C TYR A 2 0.34 -2.21 -8.94
N LYS A 3 -0.17 -2.45 -7.75
CA LYS A 3 0.62 -2.95 -6.61
C LYS A 3 1.26 -4.30 -6.90
N ALA A 4 0.51 -5.22 -7.51
CA ALA A 4 1.03 -6.53 -7.90
C ALA A 4 2.14 -6.42 -8.94
N ARG A 5 2.03 -5.50 -9.89
CA ARG A 5 3.10 -5.22 -10.88
C ARG A 5 4.37 -4.70 -10.22
N LEU A 6 4.22 -3.77 -9.26
CA LEU A 6 5.36 -3.23 -8.52
C LEU A 6 6.04 -4.30 -7.68
N THR A 7 5.28 -5.16 -7.02
CA THR A 7 5.80 -6.28 -6.23
C THR A 7 6.58 -7.24 -7.12
N HIS A 8 6.03 -7.59 -8.28
CA HIS A 8 6.70 -8.45 -9.25
C HIS A 8 7.98 -7.81 -9.79
N GLU A 9 7.95 -6.52 -10.15
CA GLU A 9 9.12 -5.78 -10.59
C GLU A 9 10.23 -5.78 -9.53
N LEU A 10 9.87 -5.57 -8.26
CA LEU A 10 10.82 -5.61 -7.15
C LEU A 10 11.47 -6.99 -7.01
N GLU A 11 10.69 -8.07 -7.15
CA GLU A 11 11.22 -9.44 -7.13
C GLU A 11 12.21 -9.68 -8.26
N VAL A 12 11.87 -9.27 -9.49
CA VAL A 12 12.74 -9.40 -10.67
C VAL A 12 14.05 -8.62 -10.47
N LEU A 13 13.97 -7.38 -9.99
CA LEU A 13 15.14 -6.56 -9.72
C LEU A 13 16.03 -7.15 -8.63
N THR A 14 15.42 -7.70 -7.59
CA THR A 14 16.13 -8.38 -6.51
C THR A 14 16.89 -9.60 -7.03
N GLN A 15 16.27 -10.40 -7.89
CA GLN A 15 16.92 -11.57 -8.50
C GLN A 15 18.07 -11.16 -9.42
N LYS A 16 17.91 -10.13 -10.22
CA LYS A 16 18.98 -9.59 -11.10
C LYS A 16 20.17 -9.11 -10.27
N ARG A 17 19.91 -8.39 -9.17
CA ARG A 17 20.98 -7.91 -8.28
C ARG A 17 21.72 -9.07 -7.64
N LYS A 18 21.00 -10.08 -7.14
CA LYS A 18 21.57 -11.30 -6.55
C LYS A 18 22.44 -12.04 -7.57
N TYR A 19 21.98 -12.16 -8.81
CA TYR A 19 22.75 -12.77 -9.88
C TYR A 19 24.09 -12.08 -10.09
N LEU A 20 24.11 -10.73 -10.14
CA LEU A 20 25.33 -9.97 -10.32
C LEU A 20 26.31 -10.11 -9.15
N TYR A 21 25.82 -10.24 -7.92
CA TYR A 21 26.66 -10.51 -6.77
C TYR A 21 27.28 -11.90 -6.79
N ASN A 22 26.54 -12.89 -7.27
CA ASN A 22 26.97 -14.29 -7.28
C ASN A 22 27.84 -14.66 -8.50
N HIS A 23 27.79 -13.86 -9.58
CA HIS A 23 28.49 -14.11 -10.85
C HIS A 23 29.44 -12.97 -11.19
N LYS A 24 30.44 -12.78 -10.34
CA LYS A 24 31.41 -11.67 -10.45
C LYS A 24 32.23 -11.68 -11.73
N GLU A 25 32.45 -12.87 -12.34
CA GLU A 25 33.27 -13.06 -13.54
C GLU A 25 32.53 -12.71 -14.84
N VAL A 26 31.22 -12.53 -14.84
CA VAL A 26 30.42 -12.29 -16.05
C VAL A 26 30.64 -10.89 -16.61
N LEU A 27 30.89 -9.91 -15.75
CA LEU A 27 31.08 -8.51 -16.14
C LEU A 27 32.35 -7.94 -15.50
N THR A 28 32.92 -6.92 -16.14
CA THR A 28 33.99 -6.15 -15.54
C THR A 28 33.51 -5.45 -14.29
N PRO A 29 34.38 -5.18 -13.30
CA PRO A 29 33.98 -4.52 -12.06
C PRO A 29 33.24 -3.19 -12.27
N ASP A 30 33.68 -2.37 -13.19
CA ASP A 30 33.07 -1.07 -13.47
C ASP A 30 31.66 -1.21 -14.04
N VAL A 31 31.45 -2.12 -14.99
CA VAL A 31 30.14 -2.38 -15.60
C VAL A 31 29.22 -3.00 -14.55
N ARG A 32 29.72 -3.93 -13.77
CA ARG A 32 28.94 -4.55 -12.67
C ARG A 32 28.47 -3.52 -11.67
N ASN A 33 29.35 -2.66 -11.19
CA ASN A 33 29.02 -1.61 -10.23
C ASN A 33 27.98 -0.65 -10.78
N ARG A 34 28.10 -0.25 -12.04
CA ARG A 34 27.12 0.61 -12.70
C ARG A 34 25.75 -0.04 -12.75
N ARG A 35 25.66 -1.32 -13.13
CA ARG A 35 24.40 -2.06 -13.15
C ARG A 35 23.80 -2.25 -11.77
N LEU A 36 24.64 -2.52 -10.77
CA LEU A 36 24.18 -2.63 -9.37
C LEU A 36 23.61 -1.30 -8.89
N GLU A 37 24.21 -0.17 -9.22
CA GLU A 37 23.69 1.15 -8.88
C GLU A 37 22.35 1.43 -9.56
N GLU A 38 22.23 1.12 -10.85
CA GLU A 38 20.98 1.26 -11.60
C GLU A 38 19.86 0.41 -11.01
N LEU A 39 20.14 -0.86 -10.71
CA LEU A 39 19.19 -1.77 -10.10
C LEU A 39 18.77 -1.29 -8.71
N SER A 40 19.71 -0.85 -7.89
CA SER A 40 19.44 -0.34 -6.56
C SER A 40 18.62 0.94 -6.58
N ALA A 41 18.89 1.84 -7.53
CA ALA A 41 18.12 3.06 -7.73
C ALA A 41 16.66 2.75 -8.13
N ARG A 42 16.47 1.82 -9.07
CA ARG A 42 15.13 1.39 -9.49
C ARG A 42 14.38 0.70 -8.35
N MET A 43 15.04 -0.15 -7.58
CA MET A 43 14.46 -0.80 -6.40
C MET A 43 13.98 0.21 -5.37
N ARG A 44 14.74 1.27 -5.12
CA ARG A 44 14.34 2.36 -4.21
C ARG A 44 13.07 3.07 -4.71
N THR A 45 13.00 3.34 -5.99
CA THR A 45 11.82 3.96 -6.62
C THR A 45 10.60 3.06 -6.47
N VAL A 46 10.73 1.77 -6.80
CA VAL A 46 9.64 0.79 -6.70
C VAL A 46 9.16 0.64 -5.25
N ARG A 47 10.08 0.57 -4.29
CA ARG A 47 9.73 0.49 -2.86
C ARG A 47 8.98 1.73 -2.40
N ARG A 48 9.38 2.92 -2.87
CA ARG A 48 8.69 4.17 -2.55
C ARG A 48 7.26 4.17 -3.10
N GLU A 49 7.07 3.72 -4.34
CA GLU A 49 5.76 3.59 -4.96
C GLU A 49 4.88 2.57 -4.23
N LEU A 50 5.45 1.43 -3.81
CA LEU A 50 4.75 0.43 -3.00
C LEU A 50 4.31 0.98 -1.65
N ASN A 51 5.17 1.74 -0.97
CA ASN A 51 4.83 2.38 0.30
C ASN A 51 3.68 3.37 0.12
N THR A 52 3.70 4.15 -0.96
CA THR A 52 2.61 5.07 -1.30
C THR A 52 1.30 4.32 -1.53
N CYS A 53 1.31 3.20 -2.25
CA CYS A 53 0.12 2.36 -2.44
C CYS A 53 -0.42 1.82 -1.12
N THR A 54 0.46 1.37 -0.23
CA THR A 54 0.09 0.88 1.09
C THR A 54 -0.52 1.99 1.95
N ASP A 55 0.05 3.18 1.93
CA ASP A 55 -0.46 4.35 2.66
C ASP A 55 -1.86 4.74 2.17
N ILE A 56 -2.09 4.75 0.87
CA ILE A 56 -3.41 5.02 0.27
C ILE A 56 -4.43 3.98 0.72
N GLU A 57 -4.09 2.69 0.70
CA GLU A 57 -4.96 1.61 1.15
C GLU A 57 -5.30 1.75 2.64
N THR A 58 -4.32 2.08 3.46
CA THR A 58 -4.50 2.30 4.90
C THR A 58 -5.42 3.49 5.17
N ASP A 59 -5.21 4.60 4.48
CA ASP A 59 -6.04 5.80 4.60
C ASP A 59 -7.48 5.55 4.15
N ALA A 60 -7.67 4.82 3.07
CA ALA A 60 -8.99 4.43 2.58
C ALA A 60 -9.73 3.55 3.59
N ALA A 61 -9.05 2.58 4.20
CA ALA A 61 -9.62 1.72 5.22
C ALA A 61 -10.00 2.52 6.49
N ALA A 62 -9.14 3.43 6.93
CA ALA A 62 -9.43 4.31 8.06
C ALA A 62 -10.64 5.21 7.79
N LEU A 63 -10.75 5.75 6.59
CA LEU A 63 -11.90 6.57 6.18
C LEU A 63 -13.20 5.76 6.17
N GLN A 64 -13.18 4.53 5.67
CA GLN A 64 -14.35 3.64 5.69
C GLN A 64 -14.83 3.36 7.12
N LEU A 65 -13.91 3.10 8.06
CA LEU A 65 -14.25 2.89 9.46
C LEU A 65 -14.93 4.12 10.06
N LYS A 66 -14.43 5.32 9.79
CA LYS A 66 -15.06 6.57 10.23
C LYS A 66 -16.47 6.73 9.66
N TRP A 67 -16.69 6.42 8.39
CA TRP A 67 -18.01 6.45 7.79
C TRP A 67 -18.98 5.46 8.42
N GLN A 68 -18.52 4.27 8.75
CA GLN A 68 -19.33 3.27 9.46
C GLN A 68 -19.74 3.74 10.86
N GLU A 69 -18.82 4.34 11.60
CA GLU A 69 -19.11 4.91 12.93
C GLU A 69 -20.14 6.02 12.85
N VAL A 70 -20.04 6.93 11.89
CA VAL A 70 -21.01 8.00 11.68
C VAL A 70 -22.39 7.44 11.35
N ARG A 71 -22.48 6.45 10.45
CA ARG A 71 -23.76 5.81 10.10
C ARG A 71 -24.40 5.13 11.30
N GLN A 72 -23.61 4.47 12.13
CA GLN A 72 -24.10 3.82 13.33
C GLN A 72 -24.63 4.83 14.34
N ALA A 73 -23.93 5.92 14.56
CA ALA A 73 -24.37 7.00 15.43
C ALA A 73 -25.68 7.64 14.96
N GLU A 74 -25.82 7.91 13.67
CA GLU A 74 -27.05 8.43 13.07
C GLU A 74 -28.23 7.49 13.25
N LYS A 75 -28.00 6.20 13.06
CA LYS A 75 -29.04 5.17 13.26
C LYS A 75 -29.52 5.13 14.71
N GLU A 76 -28.63 5.15 15.67
CA GLU A 76 -28.96 5.17 17.09
C GLU A 76 -29.75 6.42 17.47
N GLU A 77 -29.39 7.58 16.96
CA GLU A 77 -30.08 8.84 17.15
C GLU A 77 -31.52 8.77 16.62
N ARG A 78 -31.75 8.21 15.44
CA ARG A 78 -33.07 7.99 14.86
C ARG A 78 -33.94 7.09 15.72
N GLU A 79 -33.40 6.00 16.22
CA GLU A 79 -34.12 5.07 17.08
C GLU A 79 -34.57 5.74 18.39
N VAL A 80 -33.73 6.57 18.99
CA VAL A 80 -34.07 7.35 20.18
C VAL A 80 -35.21 8.34 19.90
N ASN A 81 -35.12 9.06 18.78
CA ASN A 81 -36.16 10.03 18.37
C ASN A 81 -37.50 9.36 18.10
N GLU A 82 -37.53 8.21 17.43
CA GLU A 82 -38.76 7.44 17.20
C GLU A 82 -39.40 6.97 18.51
N ASN A 83 -38.61 6.50 19.45
CA ASN A 83 -39.10 6.09 20.76
C ASN A 83 -39.68 7.26 21.56
N GLU A 84 -39.07 8.44 21.52
CA GLU A 84 -39.59 9.65 22.14
C GLU A 84 -40.93 10.08 21.52
N GLN A 85 -41.06 10.04 20.21
CA GLN A 85 -42.32 10.37 19.51
C GLN A 85 -43.44 9.41 19.90
N ARG A 86 -43.16 8.12 19.99
CA ARG A 86 -44.12 7.12 20.45
C ARG A 86 -44.60 7.38 21.88
N ARG A 87 -43.75 7.82 22.79
CA ARG A 87 -44.09 8.19 24.16
C ARG A 87 -44.98 9.43 24.22
N ARG A 88 -44.73 10.43 23.33
CA ARG A 88 -45.55 11.65 23.26
C ARG A 88 -46.90 11.44 22.64
N SER A 89 -47.09 10.41 21.84
CA SER A 89 -48.35 10.08 21.18
C SER A 89 -49.39 9.45 22.10
N ARG A 90 -49.01 9.06 23.29
CA ARG A 90 -49.89 8.54 24.31
C ARG A 90 -50.30 9.67 25.26
#